data_03e7fb6d0c93973df7ddbd1f8b96613e
#
_entry.id   03e7fb6d0c93973df7ddbd1f8b96613e
#
_cell.length_a   1.000
_cell.length_b   1.000
_cell.length_c   1.000
_cell.angle_alpha   90.00
_cell.angle_beta   90.00
_cell.angle_gamma   90.00
#
_symmetry.space_group_name_H-M   'P 1'
#
loop_
_entity.id
_entity.type
_entity.pdbx_description
1 polymer ?
#
loop_
_entity_poly.entity_id
_entity_poly.type
_entity_poly.pdbx_seq_one_letter_code
_entity_poly.pdbx_strand_id
1 'polypeptide(L)'
;MLYRASVDGILENKEFERWCRINYSKILNWFENILKEEKQDLVINRFLIPHEKTTLKIFKSTVFTVTPEIRNEAIQIAGLKKYLIDYTLIHEREAIEVSLFEDYLIFAQMLGIAKTVAKQFKELYPDLIEQSHFTSYDNFYYIALCSNNGISAANIAKSRAESYSSGGGGFSSGGGGGGSFGGGGGGGGFR
;
A
#
# COMPACT_ATOMS: atom_id res chain seq x y z
N MET A 1 16.00 13.55 -2.57
CA MET A 1 16.43 12.54 -1.59
C MET A 1 16.85 11.22 -2.26
N LEU A 2 16.07 10.65 -3.17
CA LEU A 2 16.39 9.45 -3.92
C LEU A 2 17.59 9.58 -4.87
N TYR A 3 17.86 10.79 -5.37
CA TYR A 3 19.03 11.05 -6.24
C TYR A 3 20.38 10.65 -5.60
N ARG A 4 20.44 10.60 -4.28
CA ARG A 4 21.64 10.16 -3.55
C ARG A 4 21.72 8.64 -3.39
N ALA A 5 20.72 7.92 -3.82
CA ALA A 5 20.68 6.45 -3.74
C ALA A 5 21.34 5.81 -4.96
N SER A 6 21.35 6.52 -6.10
CA SER A 6 21.96 6.05 -7.35
C SER A 6 23.44 6.44 -7.43
N VAL A 7 24.25 5.60 -8.09
CA VAL A 7 25.68 5.82 -8.29
C VAL A 7 25.93 6.61 -9.59
N ASP A 8 25.17 6.34 -10.63
CA ASP A 8 25.34 6.89 -11.98
C ASP A 8 24.22 7.82 -12.45
N GLY A 9 23.25 8.11 -11.57
CA GLY A 9 22.06 8.92 -11.88
C GLY A 9 20.86 8.07 -12.32
N ILE A 10 21.02 6.77 -12.53
CA ILE A 10 19.95 5.80 -12.80
C ILE A 10 19.73 4.99 -11.52
N LEU A 11 18.54 5.06 -10.96
CA LEU A 11 18.22 4.37 -9.70
C LEU A 11 17.88 2.90 -9.99
N GLU A 12 18.79 2.01 -9.70
CA GLU A 12 18.55 0.57 -9.76
C GLU A 12 17.73 0.05 -8.56
N ASN A 13 16.98 -1.03 -8.76
CA ASN A 13 16.19 -1.65 -7.68
C ASN A 13 17.04 -2.03 -6.46
N LYS A 14 18.23 -2.61 -6.67
CA LYS A 14 19.14 -3.00 -5.58
C LYS A 14 19.70 -1.78 -4.81
N GLU A 15 19.93 -0.69 -5.50
CA GLU A 15 20.36 0.58 -4.89
C GLU A 15 19.23 1.16 -4.05
N PHE A 16 17.99 1.15 -4.59
CA PHE A 16 16.81 1.58 -3.86
C PHE A 16 16.56 0.74 -2.61
N GLU A 17 16.61 -0.57 -2.69
CA GLU A 17 16.47 -1.46 -1.53
C GLU A 17 17.58 -1.22 -0.48
N ARG A 18 18.82 -1.03 -0.92
CA ARG A 18 19.94 -0.70 -0.02
C ARG A 18 19.69 0.63 0.69
N TRP A 19 19.29 1.64 -0.07
CA TRP A 19 18.97 2.96 0.47
C TRP A 19 17.81 2.88 1.47
N CYS A 20 16.76 2.11 1.18
CA CYS A 20 15.64 1.87 2.09
C CYS A 20 16.09 1.19 3.40
N ARG A 21 17.00 0.22 3.32
CA ARG A 21 17.58 -0.42 4.52
C ARG A 21 18.37 0.55 5.39
N ILE A 22 19.18 1.41 4.78
CA ILE A 22 19.99 2.39 5.51
C ILE A 22 19.11 3.49 6.12
N ASN A 23 18.08 3.91 5.42
CA ASN A 23 17.19 5.01 5.81
C ASN A 23 15.85 4.51 6.40
N TYR A 24 15.78 3.27 6.88
CA TYR A 24 14.53 2.64 7.31
C TYR A 24 13.75 3.47 8.32
N SER A 25 14.43 4.06 9.30
CA SER A 25 13.79 4.87 10.32
C SER A 25 13.12 6.11 9.73
N LYS A 26 13.78 6.80 8.78
CA LYS A 26 13.21 7.99 8.13
C LYS A 26 12.00 7.65 7.27
N ILE A 27 12.08 6.52 6.53
CA ILE A 27 11.01 6.07 5.64
C ILE A 27 9.79 5.67 6.46
N LEU A 28 9.99 4.81 7.45
CA LEU A 28 8.89 4.29 8.25
C LEU A 28 8.25 5.38 9.11
N ASN A 29 9.04 6.27 9.72
CA ASN A 29 8.52 7.42 10.47
C ASN A 29 7.74 8.38 9.56
N TRP A 30 8.18 8.58 8.32
CA TRP A 30 7.45 9.41 7.37
C TRP A 30 6.07 8.82 7.06
N PHE A 31 5.98 7.51 6.79
CA PHE A 31 4.70 6.83 6.59
C PHE A 31 3.82 6.86 7.83
N GLU A 32 4.38 6.57 9.00
CA GLU A 32 3.65 6.59 10.27
C GLU A 32 3.09 8.00 10.58
N ASN A 33 3.87 9.05 10.30
CA ASN A 33 3.44 10.43 10.52
C ASN A 33 2.31 10.81 9.58
N ILE A 34 2.43 10.54 8.27
CA ILE A 34 1.34 10.80 7.31
C ILE A 34 0.07 10.08 7.75
N LEU A 35 0.14 8.79 8.03
CA LEU A 35 -1.04 8.03 8.47
C LEU A 35 -1.64 8.56 9.78
N LYS A 36 -0.80 9.08 10.67
CA LYS A 36 -1.26 9.68 11.92
C LYS A 36 -1.94 11.02 11.68
N GLU A 37 -1.35 11.87 10.85
CA GLU A 37 -1.91 13.18 10.47
C GLU A 37 -3.25 13.01 9.78
N GLU A 38 -3.35 12.15 8.76
CA GLU A 38 -4.59 11.86 8.05
C GLU A 38 -5.69 11.30 8.98
N LYS A 39 -5.33 10.39 9.88
CA LYS A 39 -6.29 9.88 10.88
C LYS A 39 -6.74 10.96 11.85
N GLN A 40 -5.85 11.86 12.26
CA GLN A 40 -6.21 12.96 13.13
C GLN A 40 -7.15 13.94 12.42
N ASP A 41 -6.89 14.26 11.16
CA ASP A 41 -7.75 15.12 10.36
C ASP A 41 -9.14 14.52 10.17
N LEU A 42 -9.22 13.22 9.91
CA LEU A 42 -10.51 12.51 9.83
C LEU A 42 -11.27 12.52 11.15
N VAL A 43 -10.57 12.45 12.29
CA VAL A 43 -11.20 12.55 13.64
C VAL A 43 -11.64 13.99 13.93
N ILE A 44 -10.80 14.98 13.62
CA ILE A 44 -11.14 16.42 13.82
C ILE A 44 -12.37 16.79 13.00
N ASN A 45 -12.44 16.35 11.74
CA ASN A 45 -13.58 16.56 10.85
C ASN A 45 -14.78 15.66 11.17
N ARG A 46 -14.73 14.89 12.24
CA ARG A 46 -15.78 13.97 12.69
C ARG A 46 -16.17 12.89 11.69
N PHE A 47 -15.24 12.49 10.83
CA PHE A 47 -15.42 11.39 9.89
C PHE A 47 -15.06 10.03 10.51
N LEU A 48 -14.18 10.04 11.52
CA LEU A 48 -13.82 8.86 12.30
C LEU A 48 -14.07 9.09 13.77
N ILE A 49 -14.63 8.09 14.45
CA ILE A 49 -14.81 8.07 15.91
C ILE A 49 -13.80 7.06 16.48
N PRO A 50 -12.85 7.53 17.32
CA PRO A 50 -11.93 6.65 18.01
C PRO A 50 -12.62 5.91 19.16
N HIS A 51 -12.36 4.61 19.28
CA HIS A 51 -12.81 3.78 20.39
C HIS A 51 -11.62 3.05 20.99
N GLU A 52 -11.51 3.04 22.31
CA GLU A 52 -10.56 2.19 22.99
C GLU A 52 -11.05 0.73 23.01
N LYS A 53 -10.24 -0.16 22.47
CA LYS A 53 -10.47 -1.60 22.57
C LYS A 53 -9.40 -2.23 23.44
N THR A 54 -9.81 -2.86 24.53
CA THR A 54 -8.92 -3.62 25.40
C THR A 54 -8.97 -5.10 25.02
N THR A 55 -7.85 -5.66 24.58
CA THR A 55 -7.72 -7.08 24.25
C THR A 55 -6.91 -7.78 25.33
N LEU A 56 -7.38 -8.95 25.78
CA LEU A 56 -6.77 -9.74 26.86
C LEU A 56 -6.54 -8.98 28.17
N LYS A 57 -7.39 -7.97 28.48
CA LYS A 57 -7.35 -7.11 29.68
C LYS A 57 -6.02 -6.31 29.88
N ILE A 58 -5.06 -6.41 28.98
CA ILE A 58 -3.73 -5.81 29.12
C ILE A 58 -3.40 -4.89 27.93
N PHE A 59 -3.79 -5.27 26.72
CA PHE A 59 -3.44 -4.51 25.52
C PHE A 59 -4.58 -3.55 25.15
N LYS A 60 -4.29 -2.25 25.23
CA LYS A 60 -5.18 -1.19 24.76
C LYS A 60 -4.81 -0.86 23.31
N SER A 61 -5.79 -0.86 22.43
CA SER A 61 -5.65 -0.42 21.03
C SER A 61 -6.77 0.55 20.70
N THR A 62 -6.48 1.55 19.88
CA THR A 62 -7.49 2.46 19.35
C THR A 62 -8.05 1.88 18.06
N VAL A 63 -9.36 1.68 18.02
CA VAL A 63 -10.11 1.26 16.83
C VAL A 63 -10.94 2.45 16.37
N PHE A 64 -11.06 2.63 15.07
CA PHE A 64 -11.84 3.73 14.49
C PHE A 64 -13.10 3.20 13.83
N THR A 65 -14.22 3.89 14.05
CA THR A 65 -15.49 3.63 13.36
C THR A 65 -15.77 4.79 12.42
N VAL A 66 -16.15 4.46 11.19
CA VAL A 66 -16.55 5.43 10.18
C VAL A 66 -17.93 5.99 10.55
N THR A 67 -18.08 7.30 10.50
CA THR A 67 -19.36 7.96 10.78
C THR A 67 -20.33 7.84 9.59
N PRO A 68 -21.64 8.03 9.81
CA PRO A 68 -22.62 7.96 8.72
C PRO A 68 -22.34 8.93 7.56
N GLU A 69 -21.70 10.08 7.85
CA GLU A 69 -21.44 11.13 6.87
C GLU A 69 -20.54 10.66 5.71
N ILE A 70 -19.49 9.85 6.01
CA ILE A 70 -18.59 9.33 4.97
C ILE A 70 -18.76 7.83 4.72
N ARG A 71 -19.85 7.25 5.24
CA ARG A 71 -20.09 5.82 5.05
C ARG A 71 -20.28 5.45 3.58
N ASN A 72 -20.95 6.33 2.84
CA ASN A 72 -21.20 6.11 1.41
C ASN A 72 -19.89 6.14 0.62
N GLU A 73 -18.99 7.07 0.92
CA GLU A 73 -17.67 7.16 0.30
C GLU A 73 -16.83 5.93 0.62
N ALA A 74 -16.86 5.45 1.86
CA ALA A 74 -16.16 4.23 2.24
C ALA A 74 -16.71 2.99 1.50
N ILE A 75 -18.03 2.92 1.30
CA ILE A 75 -18.68 1.87 0.50
C ILE A 75 -18.28 1.99 -0.97
N GLN A 76 -18.21 3.21 -1.52
CA GLN A 76 -17.78 3.46 -2.90
C GLN A 76 -16.33 3.03 -3.12
N ILE A 77 -15.41 3.31 -2.18
CA ILE A 77 -14.02 2.84 -2.26
C ILE A 77 -13.94 1.31 -2.22
N ALA A 78 -14.73 0.67 -1.37
CA ALA A 78 -14.82 -0.79 -1.35
C ALA A 78 -15.42 -1.35 -2.66
N GLY A 79 -16.42 -0.65 -3.20
CA GLY A 79 -17.01 -0.93 -4.51
C GLY A 79 -15.99 -0.79 -5.65
N LEU A 80 -15.16 0.25 -5.62
CA LEU A 80 -14.09 0.46 -6.60
C LEU A 80 -13.11 -0.72 -6.62
N LYS A 81 -12.70 -1.22 -5.46
CA LYS A 81 -11.85 -2.41 -5.38
C LYS A 81 -12.48 -3.61 -6.08
N LYS A 82 -13.74 -3.88 -5.78
CA LYS A 82 -14.49 -4.98 -6.41
C LYS A 82 -14.63 -4.75 -7.91
N TYR A 83 -15.00 -3.55 -8.31
CA TYR A 83 -15.12 -3.15 -9.71
C TYR A 83 -13.81 -3.39 -10.49
N LEU A 84 -12.67 -2.98 -9.93
CA LEU A 84 -11.37 -3.19 -10.57
C LEU A 84 -10.98 -4.67 -10.67
N ILE A 85 -11.36 -5.50 -9.69
CA ILE A 85 -11.14 -6.95 -9.75
C ILE A 85 -12.03 -7.61 -10.80
N ASP A 86 -13.29 -7.20 -10.87
CA ASP A 86 -14.31 -7.78 -11.74
C ASP A 86 -14.29 -7.18 -13.16
N TYR A 87 -13.39 -6.23 -13.42
CA TYR A 87 -13.35 -5.44 -14.66
C TYR A 87 -13.25 -6.29 -15.93
N THR A 88 -12.56 -7.42 -15.86
CA THR A 88 -12.41 -8.36 -16.99
C THR A 88 -13.66 -9.14 -17.33
N LEU A 89 -14.65 -9.17 -16.44
CA LEU A 89 -15.89 -9.92 -16.68
C LEU A 89 -16.83 -9.21 -17.65
N ILE A 90 -16.51 -7.96 -18.05
CA ILE A 90 -17.36 -7.14 -18.91
C ILE A 90 -16.64 -6.92 -20.24
N HIS A 91 -16.90 -7.78 -21.20
CA HIS A 91 -16.31 -7.75 -22.54
C HIS A 91 -16.79 -6.59 -23.44
N GLU A 92 -17.77 -5.80 -23.03
CA GLU A 92 -18.38 -4.72 -23.80
C GLU A 92 -18.15 -3.37 -23.12
N ARG A 93 -16.90 -2.89 -23.11
CA ARG A 93 -16.64 -1.55 -22.58
C ARG A 93 -16.15 -0.62 -23.66
N GLU A 94 -16.70 0.60 -23.60
CA GLU A 94 -16.24 1.74 -24.39
C GLU A 94 -14.76 2.06 -24.09
N ALA A 95 -14.10 2.73 -25.02
CA ALA A 95 -12.72 3.16 -24.86
C ALA A 95 -12.56 3.96 -23.56
N ILE A 96 -11.59 3.55 -22.74
CA ILE A 96 -11.25 4.25 -21.52
C ILE A 96 -10.30 5.40 -21.82
N GLU A 97 -10.48 6.54 -21.18
CA GLU A 97 -9.54 7.64 -21.29
C GLU A 97 -8.21 7.30 -20.59
N VAL A 98 -7.09 7.76 -21.17
CA VAL A 98 -5.75 7.47 -20.64
C VAL A 98 -5.61 7.93 -19.19
N SER A 99 -6.13 9.13 -18.85
CA SER A 99 -6.08 9.67 -17.49
C SER A 99 -6.81 8.78 -16.48
N LEU A 100 -8.01 8.33 -16.82
CA LEU A 100 -8.81 7.45 -15.96
C LEU A 100 -8.15 6.07 -15.78
N PHE A 101 -7.49 5.59 -16.82
CA PHE A 101 -6.73 4.36 -16.76
C PHE A 101 -5.53 4.44 -15.80
N GLU A 102 -4.78 5.55 -15.83
CA GLU A 102 -3.68 5.78 -14.90
C GLU A 102 -4.15 5.83 -13.44
N ASP A 103 -5.25 6.55 -13.18
CA ASP A 103 -5.88 6.60 -11.86
C ASP A 103 -6.27 5.20 -11.37
N TYR A 104 -6.84 4.37 -12.23
CA TYR A 104 -7.19 2.99 -11.87
C TYR A 104 -5.98 2.15 -11.50
N LEU A 105 -4.85 2.32 -12.20
CA LEU A 105 -3.60 1.63 -11.86
C LEU A 105 -3.05 2.11 -10.50
N ILE A 106 -3.10 3.42 -10.22
CA ILE A 106 -2.68 3.99 -8.94
C ILE A 106 -3.57 3.47 -7.80
N PHE A 107 -4.90 3.53 -7.96
CA PHE A 107 -5.82 2.97 -6.97
C PHE A 107 -5.64 1.46 -6.78
N ALA A 108 -5.39 0.72 -7.86
CA ALA A 108 -5.10 -0.70 -7.77
C ALA A 108 -3.85 -0.98 -6.92
N GLN A 109 -2.82 -0.14 -7.04
CA GLN A 109 -1.63 -0.23 -6.19
C GLN A 109 -1.95 0.07 -4.72
N MET A 110 -2.71 1.13 -4.45
CA MET A 110 -3.14 1.49 -3.09
C MET A 110 -4.00 0.40 -2.44
N LEU A 111 -4.86 -0.24 -3.23
CA LEU A 111 -5.77 -1.31 -2.77
C LEU A 111 -5.12 -2.71 -2.73
N GLY A 112 -3.84 -2.82 -3.12
CA GLY A 112 -3.07 -4.07 -3.11
C GLY A 112 -3.47 -5.07 -4.20
N ILE A 113 -4.05 -4.61 -5.30
CA ILE A 113 -4.53 -5.43 -6.43
C ILE A 113 -3.86 -5.08 -7.76
N ALA A 114 -2.77 -4.30 -7.74
CA ALA A 114 -2.09 -3.79 -8.92
C ALA A 114 -1.74 -4.86 -9.96
N LYS A 115 -1.23 -6.01 -9.51
CA LYS A 115 -0.86 -7.11 -10.41
C LYS A 115 -2.05 -7.66 -11.19
N THR A 116 -3.18 -7.86 -10.51
CA THR A 116 -4.41 -8.37 -11.12
C THR A 116 -4.92 -7.37 -12.14
N VAL A 117 -5.04 -6.10 -11.75
CA VAL A 117 -5.57 -5.04 -12.62
C VAL A 117 -4.67 -4.78 -13.82
N ALA A 118 -3.34 -4.72 -13.62
CA ALA A 118 -2.39 -4.54 -14.73
C ALA A 118 -2.47 -5.69 -15.75
N LYS A 119 -2.60 -6.94 -15.28
CA LYS A 119 -2.79 -8.08 -16.18
C LYS A 119 -4.09 -7.96 -16.98
N GLN A 120 -5.18 -7.59 -16.34
CA GLN A 120 -6.48 -7.43 -16.96
C GLN A 120 -6.46 -6.33 -18.02
N PHE A 121 -5.87 -5.17 -17.70
CA PHE A 121 -5.77 -4.08 -18.67
C PHE A 121 -4.85 -4.42 -19.83
N LYS A 122 -3.77 -5.17 -19.61
CA LYS A 122 -2.91 -5.65 -20.70
C LYS A 122 -3.67 -6.53 -21.69
N GLU A 123 -4.62 -7.33 -21.22
CA GLU A 123 -5.45 -8.19 -22.06
C GLU A 123 -6.52 -7.39 -22.82
N LEU A 124 -7.13 -6.39 -22.19
CA LEU A 124 -8.22 -5.61 -22.76
C LEU A 124 -7.75 -4.41 -23.61
N TYR A 125 -6.66 -3.76 -23.19
CA TYR A 125 -6.17 -2.51 -23.78
C TYR A 125 -4.64 -2.56 -23.93
N PRO A 126 -4.10 -3.44 -24.80
CA PRO A 126 -2.65 -3.64 -24.91
C PRO A 126 -1.89 -2.36 -25.25
N ASP A 127 -2.48 -1.50 -26.08
CA ASP A 127 -1.81 -0.30 -26.62
C ASP A 127 -2.05 0.96 -25.75
N LEU A 128 -3.01 0.93 -24.82
CA LEU A 128 -3.36 2.11 -24.02
C LEU A 128 -2.21 2.55 -23.10
N ILE A 129 -1.47 1.60 -22.56
CA ILE A 129 -0.36 1.85 -21.64
C ILE A 129 0.78 2.63 -22.28
N GLU A 130 0.99 2.49 -23.60
CA GLU A 130 2.05 3.19 -24.33
C GLU A 130 1.81 4.70 -24.37
N GLN A 131 0.56 5.13 -24.22
CA GLN A 131 0.15 6.53 -24.17
C GLN A 131 0.21 7.10 -22.75
N SER A 132 0.44 6.25 -21.75
CA SER A 132 0.51 6.63 -20.35
C SER A 132 1.93 6.97 -19.89
N HIS A 133 2.06 7.58 -18.71
CA HIS A 133 3.35 7.85 -18.08
C HIS A 133 4.13 6.57 -17.72
N PHE A 134 3.46 5.44 -17.67
CA PHE A 134 4.09 4.15 -17.33
C PHE A 134 4.78 3.48 -18.52
N THR A 135 4.47 3.88 -19.76
CA THR A 135 5.03 3.37 -21.02
C THR A 135 4.80 1.88 -21.30
N SER A 136 4.63 1.04 -20.29
CA SER A 136 4.26 -0.37 -20.42
C SER A 136 3.68 -0.93 -19.11
N TYR A 137 2.87 -2.00 -19.21
CA TYR A 137 2.33 -2.71 -18.03
C TYR A 137 3.44 -3.36 -17.20
N ASP A 138 4.49 -3.82 -17.85
CA ASP A 138 5.62 -4.42 -17.16
C ASP A 138 6.40 -3.36 -16.37
N ASN A 139 6.55 -2.14 -16.89
CA ASN A 139 7.14 -1.00 -16.17
C ASN A 139 6.28 -0.60 -14.97
N PHE A 140 4.97 -0.46 -15.13
CA PHE A 140 4.07 -0.19 -14.01
C PHE A 140 4.21 -1.24 -12.91
N TYR A 141 4.13 -2.52 -13.30
CA TYR A 141 4.27 -3.62 -12.35
C TYR A 141 5.65 -3.65 -11.70
N TYR A 142 6.70 -3.37 -12.47
CA TYR A 142 8.06 -3.30 -11.95
C TYR A 142 8.23 -2.17 -10.92
N ILE A 143 7.70 -0.97 -11.17
CA ILE A 143 7.71 0.14 -10.22
C ILE A 143 6.98 -0.23 -8.92
N ALA A 144 5.80 -0.84 -9.03
CA ALA A 144 5.04 -1.32 -7.88
C ALA A 144 5.82 -2.36 -7.07
N LEU A 145 6.46 -3.31 -7.74
CA LEU A 145 7.29 -4.34 -7.11
C LEU A 145 8.51 -3.74 -6.40
N CYS A 146 9.22 -2.83 -7.05
CA CYS A 146 10.38 -2.13 -6.47
C CYS A 146 10.00 -1.36 -5.21
N SER A 147 8.87 -0.65 -5.26
CA SER A 147 8.34 0.08 -4.10
C SER A 147 8.06 -0.85 -2.92
N ASN A 148 7.39 -1.97 -3.17
CA ASN A 148 7.10 -2.97 -2.14
C ASN A 148 8.37 -3.61 -1.57
N ASN A 149 9.36 -3.91 -2.42
CA ASN A 149 10.66 -4.45 -2.00
C ASN A 149 11.42 -3.45 -1.13
N GLY A 150 11.42 -2.17 -1.49
CA GLY A 150 12.05 -1.11 -0.72
C GLY A 150 11.47 -0.99 0.68
N ILE A 151 10.15 -0.98 0.80
CA ILE A 151 9.45 -0.90 2.10
C ILE A 151 9.69 -2.18 2.92
N SER A 152 9.66 -3.34 2.28
CA SER A 152 9.98 -4.62 2.94
C SER A 152 11.42 -4.61 3.49
N ALA A 153 12.38 -4.10 2.71
CA ALA A 153 13.76 -3.96 3.14
C ALA A 153 13.92 -3.02 4.36
N ALA A 154 13.14 -1.93 4.40
CA ALA A 154 13.10 -1.02 5.55
C ALA A 154 12.53 -1.71 6.81
N ASN A 155 11.43 -2.45 6.68
CA ASN A 155 10.83 -3.19 7.80
C ASN A 155 11.77 -4.27 8.36
N ILE A 156 12.46 -5.01 7.49
CA ILE A 156 13.46 -6.01 7.90
C ILE A 156 14.61 -5.33 8.67
N ALA A 157 15.06 -4.17 8.19
CA ALA A 157 16.13 -3.42 8.87
C ALA A 157 15.68 -2.94 10.26
N LYS A 158 14.45 -2.44 10.40
CA LYS A 158 13.83 -2.07 11.69
C LYS A 158 13.82 -3.27 12.66
N SER A 159 13.26 -4.40 12.22
CA SER A 159 13.15 -5.60 13.05
C SER A 159 14.52 -6.11 13.53
N ARG A 160 15.53 -6.05 12.67
CA ARG A 160 16.92 -6.40 13.06
C ARG A 160 17.47 -5.44 14.12
N ALA A 161 17.31 -4.12 13.92
CA ALA A 161 17.78 -3.12 14.87
C ALA A 161 17.11 -3.30 16.25
N GLU A 162 15.82 -3.57 16.28
CA GLU A 162 15.06 -3.83 17.50
C GLU A 162 15.51 -5.12 18.21
N SER A 163 15.79 -6.18 17.45
CA SER A 163 16.28 -7.44 18.02
C SER A 163 17.70 -7.32 18.64
N TYR A 164 18.54 -6.45 18.11
CA TYR A 164 19.86 -6.16 18.70
C TYR A 164 19.76 -5.29 19.96
N SER A 165 18.74 -4.42 20.03
CA SER A 165 18.58 -3.53 21.21
C SER A 165 17.92 -4.21 22.40
N SER A 166 17.19 -5.29 22.18
CA SER A 166 16.49 -6.04 23.24
C SER A 166 17.31 -7.21 23.80
N GLY A 167 18.63 -7.08 23.94
CA GLY A 167 19.59 -8.09 24.34
C GLY A 167 19.05 -9.17 25.27
N GLY A 168 18.70 -10.36 24.73
CA GLY A 168 18.22 -11.49 25.49
C GLY A 168 17.68 -12.59 24.59
N GLY A 169 18.39 -13.71 24.52
CA GLY A 169 18.20 -14.88 23.71
C GLY A 169 16.75 -15.33 23.48
N GLY A 170 16.42 -15.49 22.24
CA GLY A 170 15.21 -16.18 21.79
C GLY A 170 15.40 -16.61 20.35
N PHE A 171 15.64 -17.88 20.12
CA PHE A 171 15.55 -18.52 18.81
C PHE A 171 14.14 -18.33 18.27
N SER A 172 13.93 -17.44 17.32
CA SER A 172 12.74 -17.48 16.51
C SER A 172 13.09 -17.89 15.09
N SER A 173 12.72 -19.10 14.77
CA SER A 173 12.67 -19.69 13.45
C SER A 173 11.92 -18.75 12.52
N GLY A 174 12.61 -18.23 11.50
CA GLY A 174 12.04 -17.32 10.52
C GLY A 174 11.06 -18.02 9.60
N GLY A 175 9.79 -17.71 9.76
CA GLY A 175 8.78 -17.92 8.74
C GLY A 175 8.79 -16.73 7.79
N GLY A 176 9.22 -16.95 6.52
CA GLY A 176 9.09 -15.95 5.46
C GLY A 176 7.63 -15.71 5.12
N GLY A 177 7.04 -14.69 5.72
CA GLY A 177 5.72 -14.17 5.35
C GLY A 177 5.89 -12.97 4.44
N GLY A 178 5.47 -13.07 3.19
CA GLY A 178 5.34 -11.96 2.28
C GLY A 178 4.40 -10.93 2.89
N GLY A 179 4.98 -9.80 3.32
CA GLY A 179 4.25 -8.68 3.89
C GLY A 179 3.41 -8.03 2.80
N SER A 180 2.19 -8.46 2.70
CA SER A 180 1.13 -7.72 2.05
C SER A 180 0.95 -6.42 2.82
N PHE A 181 1.14 -5.27 2.16
CA PHE A 181 0.63 -4.00 2.64
C PHE A 181 -0.90 -4.01 2.56
N GLY A 182 -1.50 -4.88 3.30
CA GLY A 182 -2.88 -4.74 3.69
C GLY A 182 -2.89 -3.84 4.91
N GLY A 183 -3.28 -2.58 4.74
CA GLY A 183 -3.64 -1.76 5.88
C GLY A 183 -4.56 -2.57 6.76
N GLY A 184 -4.25 -2.69 8.06
CA GLY A 184 -5.05 -3.42 9.03
C GLY A 184 -6.47 -2.87 9.10
N GLY A 185 -7.28 -3.26 8.13
CA GLY A 185 -8.71 -3.14 8.17
C GLY A 185 -9.18 -4.18 9.16
N GLY A 186 -9.41 -3.77 10.39
CA GLY A 186 -10.15 -4.53 11.35
C GLY A 186 -11.47 -4.92 10.72
N GLY A 187 -11.68 -6.20 10.43
CA GLY A 187 -12.91 -6.75 9.94
C GLY A 187 -14.03 -6.51 10.93
N GLY A 188 -14.78 -5.41 10.76
CA GLY A 188 -16.11 -5.25 11.30
C GLY A 188 -17.03 -6.08 10.43
N GLY A 189 -17.38 -7.29 10.90
CA GLY A 189 -18.43 -8.07 10.30
C GLY A 189 -19.73 -7.29 10.38
N PHE A 190 -20.29 -7.00 9.24
CA PHE A 190 -21.66 -6.53 9.14
C PHE A 190 -22.59 -7.73 9.37
N ARG A 191 -23.34 -7.68 10.46
CA ARG A 191 -24.62 -8.38 10.62
C ARG A 191 -25.74 -7.42 10.37
#